data_0286bc53aca0d58cb9ced3bd91a3b5c5
#
_entry.id   0286bc53aca0d58cb9ced3bd91a3b5c5
#
_cell.length_a   1.000
_cell.length_b   1.000
_cell.length_c   1.000
_cell.angle_alpha   90.00
_cell.angle_beta   90.00
_cell.angle_gamma   90.00
#
_symmetry.space_group_name_H-M   'P 1'
#
loop_
_entity.id
_entity.type
_entity.pdbx_description
1 polymer ?
#
loop_
_entity_poly.entity_id
_entity_poly.type
_entity_poly.pdbx_seq_one_letter_code
_entity_poly.pdbx_strand_id
1 'polypeptide(L)'
;MAVLLDTKTRLIVQGLTGREGTFHAKAAAAYHTTVVGGVTPGKGGTIHEGWPVFNTVADAVKETGANASVIFVPPPFAADAIMEAADAGIRLVVCITEGIPVVDMLKAMTFLKDHPTTQLIGPNCPGIISPGKGKAGIIPTNICKEGRIGIVSKSGTLTYEAIDQLTRAGFGQSTCIGIGGDPLIGTTHIDALSLFQNDPETDAVIMIGEIGGSAEEEAAEWIKQHFKKPIVAFIAGRTAPPGRRMGHAGAIIAGGRGTADEKMAALTAAGVKVVKSPADMGQALIEQLQG
;
A
#
# COMPACT_ATOMS: atom_id res chain seq x y z
N MET A 1 -16.13 -4.23 7.91
CA MET A 1 -15.10 -3.23 8.29
C MET A 1 -14.06 -3.21 7.18
N ALA A 2 -13.60 -2.05 6.74
CA ALA A 2 -12.51 -2.02 5.76
C ALA A 2 -11.17 -2.27 6.47
N VAL A 3 -10.21 -2.79 5.72
CA VAL A 3 -8.85 -3.02 6.21
C VAL A 3 -8.12 -1.68 6.32
N LEU A 4 -7.66 -1.31 7.51
CA LEU A 4 -6.85 -0.14 7.88
C LEU A 4 -7.51 1.24 7.63
N LEU A 5 -8.32 1.40 6.59
CA LEU A 5 -8.91 2.69 6.20
C LEU A 5 -10.42 2.56 6.05
N ASP A 6 -11.18 3.35 6.79
CA ASP A 6 -12.64 3.36 6.83
C ASP A 6 -13.22 4.78 6.90
N THR A 7 -14.54 4.89 7.05
CA THR A 7 -15.26 6.18 7.15
C THR A 7 -14.93 6.97 8.43
N LYS A 8 -14.26 6.37 9.42
CA LYS A 8 -13.79 7.03 10.65
C LYS A 8 -12.35 7.55 10.52
N THR A 9 -11.71 7.30 9.38
CA THR A 9 -10.35 7.77 9.11
C THR A 9 -10.31 9.28 9.00
N ARG A 10 -9.50 9.93 9.85
CA ARG A 10 -9.23 11.36 9.87
C ARG A 10 -7.80 11.59 9.39
N LEU A 11 -7.69 11.98 8.12
CA LEU A 11 -6.42 12.04 7.41
C LEU A 11 -5.77 13.41 7.51
N ILE A 12 -4.49 13.44 7.87
CA ILE A 12 -3.61 14.60 7.64
C ILE A 12 -2.64 14.31 6.49
N VAL A 13 -2.19 15.39 5.84
CA VAL A 13 -1.25 15.31 4.72
C VAL A 13 0.06 15.98 5.11
N GLN A 14 1.14 15.22 5.26
CA GLN A 14 2.48 15.79 5.43
C GLN A 14 3.01 16.24 4.07
N GLY A 15 3.39 17.51 3.97
CA GLY A 15 3.69 18.16 2.70
C GLY A 15 2.45 18.74 2.01
N LEU A 16 1.38 19.06 2.76
CA LEU A 16 0.09 19.56 2.24
C LEU A 16 0.23 20.74 1.26
N THR A 17 1.13 21.68 1.55
CA THR A 17 1.28 22.90 0.74
C THR A 17 2.13 22.69 -0.54
N GLY A 18 2.66 21.49 -0.75
CA GLY A 18 3.31 21.09 -1.99
C GLY A 18 2.27 20.72 -3.08
N ARG A 19 2.70 20.74 -4.34
CA ARG A 19 1.82 20.44 -5.48
C ARG A 19 1.13 19.08 -5.35
N GLU A 20 1.89 18.03 -5.09
CA GLU A 20 1.36 16.66 -4.97
C GLU A 20 0.51 16.50 -3.71
N GLY A 21 0.96 17.05 -2.57
CA GLY A 21 0.19 17.03 -1.32
C GLY A 21 -1.17 17.70 -1.48
N THR A 22 -1.22 18.88 -2.08
CA THR A 22 -2.46 19.60 -2.38
C THR A 22 -3.37 18.81 -3.32
N PHE A 23 -2.82 18.33 -4.44
CA PHE A 23 -3.60 17.61 -5.45
C PHE A 23 -4.26 16.35 -4.87
N HIS A 24 -3.48 15.54 -4.17
CA HIS A 24 -3.98 14.28 -3.62
C HIS A 24 -4.84 14.46 -2.35
N ALA A 25 -4.64 15.53 -1.59
CA ALA A 25 -5.56 15.90 -0.50
C ALA A 25 -6.96 16.21 -1.05
N LYS A 26 -7.05 17.03 -2.12
CA LYS A 26 -8.32 17.32 -2.81
C LYS A 26 -8.96 16.06 -3.37
N ALA A 27 -8.17 15.20 -4.01
CA ALA A 27 -8.67 13.94 -4.58
C ALA A 27 -9.17 12.97 -3.48
N ALA A 28 -8.52 12.94 -2.32
CA ALA A 28 -8.95 12.13 -1.18
C ALA A 28 -10.26 12.67 -0.58
N ALA A 29 -10.35 13.99 -0.36
CA ALA A 29 -11.57 14.62 0.14
C ALA A 29 -12.76 14.44 -0.82
N ALA A 30 -12.54 14.55 -2.12
CA ALA A 30 -13.55 14.28 -3.13
C ALA A 30 -14.00 12.80 -3.16
N TYR A 31 -13.20 11.90 -2.60
CA TYR A 31 -13.47 10.47 -2.49
C TYR A 31 -13.77 10.03 -1.05
N HIS A 32 -14.62 10.79 -0.37
CA HIS A 32 -15.16 10.48 0.96
C HIS A 32 -14.15 10.40 2.12
N THR A 33 -12.86 10.68 1.90
CA THR A 33 -11.88 10.71 3.00
C THR A 33 -12.04 12.01 3.80
N THR A 34 -12.18 11.91 5.10
CA THR A 34 -12.18 13.09 5.97
C THR A 34 -10.76 13.63 6.13
N VAL A 35 -10.34 14.53 5.23
CA VAL A 35 -9.09 15.28 5.35
C VAL A 35 -9.28 16.37 6.38
N VAL A 36 -8.50 16.37 7.47
CA VAL A 36 -8.68 17.27 8.61
C VAL A 36 -7.62 18.36 8.72
N GLY A 37 -6.57 18.31 7.90
CA GLY A 37 -5.49 19.29 7.89
C GLY A 37 -4.23 18.73 7.25
N GLY A 38 -3.12 19.43 7.40
CA GLY A 38 -1.83 18.97 6.97
C GLY A 38 -0.68 19.58 7.72
N VAL A 39 0.50 19.01 7.51
CA VAL A 39 1.73 19.45 8.16
C VAL A 39 2.69 19.98 7.11
N THR A 40 3.17 21.20 7.32
CA THR A 40 4.28 21.81 6.58
C THR A 40 5.04 22.70 7.55
N PRO A 41 6.23 22.27 8.00
CA PRO A 41 7.05 23.05 8.92
C PRO A 41 7.28 24.48 8.43
N GLY A 42 7.15 25.45 9.34
CA GLY A 42 7.25 26.88 9.04
C GLY A 42 5.99 27.54 8.44
N LYS A 43 4.93 26.76 8.18
CA LYS A 43 3.63 27.29 7.69
C LYS A 43 2.46 27.05 8.65
N GLY A 44 2.75 26.60 9.87
CA GLY A 44 1.74 26.42 10.92
C GLY A 44 0.96 27.69 11.20
N GLY A 45 -0.34 27.55 11.50
CA GLY A 45 -1.28 28.65 11.72
C GLY A 45 -1.88 29.24 10.44
N THR A 46 -1.51 28.77 9.25
CA THR A 46 -2.13 29.17 7.98
C THR A 46 -3.26 28.24 7.58
N ILE A 47 -4.07 28.69 6.63
CA ILE A 47 -5.08 27.85 5.96
C ILE A 47 -4.63 27.62 4.51
N HIS A 48 -4.63 26.37 4.07
CA HIS A 48 -4.31 25.99 2.69
C HIS A 48 -5.46 25.19 2.09
N GLU A 49 -6.08 25.68 1.03
CA GLU A 49 -7.23 25.04 0.35
C GLU A 49 -8.40 24.69 1.29
N GLY A 50 -8.59 25.50 2.34
CA GLY A 50 -9.63 25.29 3.35
C GLY A 50 -9.21 24.40 4.53
N TRP A 51 -8.02 23.80 4.52
CA TRP A 51 -7.51 22.99 5.63
C TRP A 51 -6.49 23.74 6.48
N PRO A 52 -6.51 23.55 7.82
CA PRO A 52 -5.48 24.09 8.70
C PRO A 52 -4.14 23.43 8.43
N VAL A 53 -3.08 24.24 8.48
CA VAL A 53 -1.69 23.79 8.36
C VAL A 53 -1.02 23.87 9.73
N PHE A 54 -0.31 22.80 10.09
CA PHE A 54 0.42 22.68 11.34
C PHE A 54 1.93 22.63 11.10
N ASN A 55 2.72 22.94 12.11
CA ASN A 55 4.17 22.75 12.04
C ASN A 55 4.58 21.33 12.35
N THR A 56 3.82 20.63 13.20
CA THR A 56 4.11 19.26 13.64
C THR A 56 2.90 18.36 13.52
N VAL A 57 3.15 17.03 13.44
CA VAL A 57 2.08 16.03 13.46
C VAL A 57 1.40 16.00 14.83
N ALA A 58 2.15 16.19 15.92
CA ALA A 58 1.60 16.23 17.27
C ALA A 58 0.56 17.35 17.44
N ASP A 59 0.84 18.57 16.93
CA ASP A 59 -0.13 19.68 16.94
C ASP A 59 -1.36 19.32 16.11
N ALA A 60 -1.17 18.74 14.93
CA ALA A 60 -2.26 18.32 14.06
C ALA A 60 -3.17 17.28 14.74
N VAL A 61 -2.60 16.27 15.37
CA VAL A 61 -3.34 15.24 16.11
C VAL A 61 -4.13 15.85 17.27
N LYS A 62 -3.49 16.71 18.07
CA LYS A 62 -4.11 17.39 19.22
C LYS A 62 -5.33 18.22 18.82
N GLU A 63 -5.21 18.99 17.73
CA GLU A 63 -6.24 19.93 17.30
C GLU A 63 -7.37 19.25 16.50
N THR A 64 -7.03 18.20 15.73
CA THR A 64 -7.97 17.61 14.77
C THR A 64 -8.43 16.20 15.11
N GLY A 65 -7.76 15.52 16.03
CA GLY A 65 -8.00 14.09 16.29
C GLY A 65 -7.64 13.20 15.10
N ALA A 66 -6.63 13.59 14.29
CA ALA A 66 -6.13 12.81 13.17
C ALA A 66 -5.64 11.42 13.63
N ASN A 67 -5.93 10.39 12.85
CA ASN A 67 -5.54 9.00 13.12
C ASN A 67 -4.87 8.33 11.94
N ALA A 68 -4.75 9.04 10.82
CA ALA A 68 -4.02 8.62 9.62
C ALA A 68 -3.20 9.77 9.05
N SER A 69 -2.05 9.45 8.45
CA SER A 69 -1.18 10.39 7.77
C SER A 69 -0.76 9.85 6.40
N VAL A 70 -0.79 10.69 5.36
CA VAL A 70 -0.16 10.42 4.08
C VAL A 70 1.01 11.37 3.85
N ILE A 71 2.16 10.84 3.40
CA ILE A 71 3.43 11.54 3.31
C ILE A 71 3.79 11.80 1.85
N PHE A 72 3.94 13.09 1.50
CA PHE A 72 4.40 13.60 0.20
C PHE A 72 5.66 14.48 0.35
N VAL A 73 6.38 14.34 1.45
CA VAL A 73 7.60 15.13 1.66
C VAL A 73 8.76 14.58 0.83
N PRO A 74 9.78 15.40 0.50
CA PRO A 74 10.96 14.95 -0.25
C PRO A 74 11.71 13.81 0.46
N PRO A 75 12.42 12.94 -0.30
CA PRO A 75 13.08 11.74 0.23
C PRO A 75 13.98 11.95 1.46
N PRO A 76 14.80 13.03 1.56
CA PRO A 76 15.67 13.24 2.73
C PRO A 76 14.91 13.44 4.05
N PHE A 77 13.63 13.78 4.00
CA PHE A 77 12.81 14.11 5.17
C PHE A 77 11.70 13.07 5.45
N ALA A 78 11.53 12.11 4.54
CA ALA A 78 10.38 11.19 4.62
C ALA A 78 10.51 10.18 5.77
N ALA A 79 11.72 9.73 6.12
CA ALA A 79 11.93 8.86 7.26
C ALA A 79 11.60 9.57 8.59
N ASP A 80 12.00 10.83 8.73
CA ASP A 80 11.64 11.65 9.90
C ASP A 80 10.13 11.88 9.98
N ALA A 81 9.47 12.11 8.83
CA ALA A 81 8.02 12.25 8.76
C ALA A 81 7.26 10.98 9.17
N ILE A 82 7.81 9.79 8.86
CA ILE A 82 7.27 8.49 9.32
C ILE A 82 7.39 8.39 10.85
N MET A 83 8.58 8.66 11.40
CA MET A 83 8.83 8.58 12.83
C MET A 83 8.00 9.60 13.62
N GLU A 84 7.91 10.84 13.15
CA GLU A 84 7.06 11.88 13.75
C GLU A 84 5.59 11.48 13.80
N ALA A 85 5.08 10.87 12.73
CA ALA A 85 3.69 10.40 12.71
C ALA A 85 3.45 9.25 13.72
N ALA A 86 4.40 8.33 13.85
CA ALA A 86 4.32 7.23 14.81
C ALA A 86 4.40 7.74 16.25
N ASP A 87 5.32 8.67 16.55
CA ASP A 87 5.48 9.29 17.87
C ASP A 87 4.22 10.06 18.29
N ALA A 88 3.56 10.72 17.35
CA ALA A 88 2.29 11.41 17.58
C ALA A 88 1.07 10.47 17.73
N GLY A 89 1.25 9.14 17.66
CA GLY A 89 0.18 8.15 17.83
C GLY A 89 -0.71 7.93 16.60
N ILE A 90 -0.26 8.31 15.41
CA ILE A 90 -0.95 8.00 14.16
C ILE A 90 -0.95 6.47 13.93
N ARG A 91 -2.13 5.90 13.72
CA ARG A 91 -2.28 4.43 13.54
C ARG A 91 -1.99 3.96 12.12
N LEU A 92 -2.32 4.76 11.11
CA LEU A 92 -2.05 4.47 9.71
C LEU A 92 -1.16 5.54 9.10
N VAL A 93 0.05 5.17 8.73
CA VAL A 93 1.00 6.02 8.00
C VAL A 93 1.16 5.48 6.59
N VAL A 94 0.94 6.32 5.58
CA VAL A 94 1.11 5.96 4.17
C VAL A 94 2.21 6.83 3.58
N CYS A 95 3.36 6.24 3.24
CA CYS A 95 4.49 6.95 2.66
C CYS A 95 4.56 6.73 1.15
N ILE A 96 4.23 7.78 0.37
CA ILE A 96 4.25 7.73 -1.09
C ILE A 96 5.67 7.91 -1.62
N THR A 97 6.49 8.63 -0.90
CA THR A 97 7.83 9.06 -1.31
C THR A 97 8.71 7.89 -1.72
N GLU A 98 9.31 8.00 -2.89
CA GLU A 98 10.36 7.12 -3.43
C GLU A 98 11.75 7.71 -3.16
N GLY A 99 12.77 6.85 -3.06
CA GLY A 99 14.17 7.27 -2.97
C GLY A 99 14.63 7.70 -1.58
N ILE A 100 13.96 7.25 -0.54
CA ILE A 100 14.42 7.44 0.85
C ILE A 100 15.76 6.70 1.02
N PRO A 101 16.80 7.32 1.60
CA PRO A 101 18.05 6.64 1.87
C PRO A 101 17.84 5.40 2.75
N VAL A 102 18.45 4.28 2.37
CA VAL A 102 18.27 2.98 3.06
C VAL A 102 18.61 3.08 4.56
N VAL A 103 19.66 3.83 4.92
CA VAL A 103 20.06 4.03 6.32
C VAL A 103 18.98 4.77 7.12
N ASP A 104 18.31 5.75 6.51
CA ASP A 104 17.24 6.49 7.17
C ASP A 104 15.99 5.64 7.31
N MET A 105 15.66 4.82 6.28
CA MET A 105 14.58 3.84 6.37
C MET A 105 14.84 2.78 7.46
N LEU A 106 16.10 2.32 7.62
CA LEU A 106 16.48 1.41 8.71
C LEU A 106 16.21 2.03 10.09
N LYS A 107 16.50 3.32 10.27
CA LYS A 107 16.20 4.05 11.51
C LYS A 107 14.68 4.09 11.75
N ALA A 108 13.90 4.47 10.71
CA ALA A 108 12.45 4.51 10.80
C ALA A 108 11.85 3.14 11.15
N MET A 109 12.29 2.06 10.48
CA MET A 109 11.84 0.70 10.76
C MET A 109 12.22 0.23 12.17
N THR A 110 13.37 0.67 12.69
CA THR A 110 13.79 0.37 14.07
C THR A 110 12.91 1.12 15.07
N PHE A 111 12.63 2.39 14.82
CA PHE A 111 11.75 3.22 15.63
C PHE A 111 10.33 2.68 15.70
N LEU A 112 9.80 2.20 14.58
CA LEU A 112 8.45 1.61 14.51
C LEU A 112 8.28 0.35 15.36
N LYS A 113 9.34 -0.36 15.74
CA LYS A 113 9.26 -1.51 16.66
C LYS A 113 8.76 -1.12 18.05
N ASP A 114 9.07 0.11 18.46
CA ASP A 114 8.61 0.66 19.75
C ASP A 114 7.22 1.32 19.63
N HIS A 115 6.66 1.37 18.40
CA HIS A 115 5.34 1.94 18.09
C HIS A 115 4.42 0.91 17.40
N PRO A 116 4.12 -0.23 18.04
CA PRO A 116 3.43 -1.38 17.39
C PRO A 116 1.99 -1.08 16.99
N THR A 117 1.41 0.04 17.42
CA THR A 117 0.07 0.48 17.03
C THR A 117 0.06 1.23 15.69
N THR A 118 1.23 1.61 15.18
CA THR A 118 1.37 2.30 13.89
C THR A 118 1.63 1.30 12.78
N GLN A 119 0.73 1.25 11.81
CA GLN A 119 0.92 0.48 10.58
C GLN A 119 1.45 1.41 9.49
N LEU A 120 2.63 1.10 8.96
CA LEU A 120 3.23 1.82 7.82
C LEU A 120 2.91 1.09 6.51
N ILE A 121 2.37 1.80 5.51
CA ILE A 121 2.26 1.37 4.11
C ILE A 121 3.30 2.15 3.29
N GLY A 122 4.09 1.45 2.49
CA GLY A 122 5.22 2.00 1.77
C GLY A 122 6.53 1.92 2.56
N PRO A 123 7.56 2.68 2.18
CA PRO A 123 7.60 3.76 1.18
C PRO A 123 7.49 3.28 -0.28
N ASN A 124 7.58 4.24 -1.22
CA ASN A 124 7.51 3.99 -2.66
C ASN A 124 6.28 3.18 -3.07
N CYS A 125 5.10 3.67 -2.69
CA CYS A 125 3.84 2.96 -2.86
C CYS A 125 2.74 3.89 -3.40
N PRO A 126 1.67 3.34 -4.00
CA PRO A 126 0.51 4.13 -4.43
C PRO A 126 -0.46 4.42 -3.28
N GLY A 127 -0.24 3.84 -2.09
CA GLY A 127 -1.10 4.00 -0.92
C GLY A 127 -2.21 2.95 -0.82
N ILE A 128 -3.32 3.35 -0.21
CA ILE A 128 -4.47 2.50 0.10
C ILE A 128 -5.77 3.16 -0.34
N ILE A 129 -6.71 2.33 -0.82
CA ILE A 129 -8.08 2.73 -1.08
C ILE A 129 -9.05 1.62 -0.64
N SER A 130 -10.12 2.01 0.06
CA SER A 130 -11.29 1.16 0.31
C SER A 130 -12.47 1.80 -0.41
N PRO A 131 -12.88 1.27 -1.58
CA PRO A 131 -13.94 1.86 -2.39
C PRO A 131 -15.22 2.08 -1.59
N GLY A 132 -15.87 3.24 -1.79
CA GLY A 132 -17.03 3.67 -1.02
C GLY A 132 -16.74 4.21 0.39
N LYS A 133 -15.50 4.11 0.89
CA LYS A 133 -15.13 4.50 2.28
C LYS A 133 -14.05 5.58 2.34
N GLY A 134 -13.05 5.53 1.46
CA GLY A 134 -12.00 6.54 1.40
C GLY A 134 -10.71 6.06 0.76
N LYS A 135 -9.74 6.97 0.64
CA LYS A 135 -8.39 6.71 0.13
C LYS A 135 -7.34 7.53 0.87
N ALA A 136 -6.13 6.99 0.94
CA ALA A 136 -4.92 7.69 1.35
C ALA A 136 -3.79 7.33 0.38
N GLY A 137 -3.43 8.26 -0.51
CA GLY A 137 -2.44 8.04 -1.56
C GLY A 137 -2.90 8.43 -2.95
N ILE A 138 -2.30 7.82 -3.98
CA ILE A 138 -2.39 8.25 -5.37
C ILE A 138 -3.25 7.34 -6.27
N ILE A 139 -3.83 6.25 -5.73
CA ILE A 139 -4.65 5.30 -6.51
C ILE A 139 -5.81 6.06 -7.19
N PRO A 140 -6.00 5.92 -8.52
CA PRO A 140 -7.08 6.56 -9.26
C PRO A 140 -8.45 6.03 -8.82
N THR A 141 -9.37 6.92 -8.53
CA THR A 141 -10.70 6.55 -8.02
C THR A 141 -11.69 6.13 -9.09
N ASN A 142 -11.49 6.59 -10.33
CA ASN A 142 -12.37 6.34 -11.47
C ASN A 142 -12.34 4.88 -11.98
N ILE A 143 -11.34 4.10 -11.58
CA ILE A 143 -11.24 2.67 -11.90
C ILE A 143 -11.78 1.77 -10.79
N CYS A 144 -12.08 2.34 -9.61
CA CYS A 144 -12.49 1.60 -8.42
C CYS A 144 -14.00 1.42 -8.35
N LYS A 145 -14.43 0.29 -7.80
CA LYS A 145 -15.83 -0.04 -7.50
C LYS A 145 -15.90 -0.72 -6.14
N GLU A 146 -16.89 -0.38 -5.35
CA GLU A 146 -17.15 -1.07 -4.08
C GLU A 146 -17.48 -2.54 -4.31
N GLY A 147 -16.88 -3.42 -3.51
CA GLY A 147 -17.05 -4.86 -3.62
C GLY A 147 -16.27 -5.63 -2.57
N ARG A 148 -15.86 -6.86 -2.91
CA ARG A 148 -15.38 -7.84 -1.94
C ARG A 148 -14.01 -8.46 -2.28
N ILE A 149 -13.26 -7.89 -3.24
CA ILE A 149 -11.95 -8.41 -3.64
C ILE A 149 -10.84 -7.56 -3.02
N GLY A 150 -9.97 -8.18 -2.23
CA GLY A 150 -8.76 -7.55 -1.72
C GLY A 150 -7.66 -7.52 -2.79
N ILE A 151 -6.83 -6.48 -2.79
CA ILE A 151 -5.64 -6.41 -3.65
C ILE A 151 -4.45 -6.00 -2.81
N VAL A 152 -3.35 -6.77 -2.88
CA VAL A 152 -2.05 -6.41 -2.31
C VAL A 152 -0.97 -6.46 -3.39
N SER A 153 -0.19 -5.38 -3.52
CA SER A 153 0.74 -5.24 -4.64
C SER A 153 1.98 -4.43 -4.29
N LYS A 154 3.14 -4.87 -4.78
CA LYS A 154 4.36 -4.06 -4.80
C LYS A 154 4.35 -2.98 -5.89
N SER A 155 3.58 -3.20 -6.96
CA SER A 155 3.56 -2.32 -8.12
C SER A 155 2.34 -1.40 -8.12
N GLY A 156 2.55 -0.10 -8.24
CA GLY A 156 1.45 0.86 -8.43
C GLY A 156 0.67 0.60 -9.72
N THR A 157 1.35 0.50 -10.84
CA THR A 157 0.72 0.29 -12.16
C THR A 157 -0.07 -1.00 -12.24
N LEU A 158 0.48 -2.12 -11.74
CA LEU A 158 -0.23 -3.39 -11.75
C LEU A 158 -1.38 -3.44 -10.74
N THR A 159 -1.32 -2.64 -9.68
CA THR A 159 -2.48 -2.42 -8.79
C THR A 159 -3.65 -1.83 -9.59
N TYR A 160 -3.37 -0.79 -10.38
CA TYR A 160 -4.41 -0.14 -11.20
C TYR A 160 -4.98 -1.07 -12.26
N GLU A 161 -4.12 -1.88 -12.90
CA GLU A 161 -4.53 -2.89 -13.87
C GLU A 161 -5.48 -3.93 -13.25
N ALA A 162 -5.14 -4.48 -12.09
CA ALA A 162 -5.98 -5.46 -11.40
C ALA A 162 -7.33 -4.85 -10.97
N ILE A 163 -7.33 -3.62 -10.46
CA ILE A 163 -8.55 -2.89 -10.10
C ILE A 163 -9.47 -2.72 -11.32
N ASP A 164 -8.92 -2.24 -12.44
CA ASP A 164 -9.68 -1.95 -13.66
C ASP A 164 -10.28 -3.23 -14.27
N GLN A 165 -9.50 -4.33 -14.32
CA GLN A 165 -10.00 -5.64 -14.80
C GLN A 165 -11.20 -6.11 -13.99
N LEU A 166 -11.11 -6.10 -12.66
CA LEU A 166 -12.21 -6.51 -11.78
C LEU A 166 -13.43 -5.60 -11.95
N THR A 167 -13.21 -4.29 -12.01
CA THR A 167 -14.30 -3.30 -12.13
C THR A 167 -15.04 -3.45 -13.45
N ARG A 168 -14.33 -3.63 -14.57
CA ARG A 168 -14.93 -3.88 -15.90
C ARG A 168 -15.70 -5.20 -15.95
N ALA A 169 -15.25 -6.20 -15.23
CA ALA A 169 -15.94 -7.49 -15.11
C ALA A 169 -17.13 -7.46 -14.13
N GLY A 170 -17.44 -6.30 -13.54
CA GLY A 170 -18.58 -6.13 -12.63
C GLY A 170 -18.28 -6.43 -11.16
N PHE A 171 -17.07 -6.90 -10.85
CA PHE A 171 -16.57 -7.11 -9.49
C PHE A 171 -15.97 -5.82 -8.92
N GLY A 172 -16.07 -5.66 -7.61
CA GLY A 172 -15.51 -4.51 -6.92
C GLY A 172 -14.49 -4.91 -5.86
N GLN A 173 -13.83 -3.91 -5.27
CA GLN A 173 -12.77 -4.12 -4.31
C GLN A 173 -13.24 -3.81 -2.88
N SER A 174 -12.79 -4.62 -1.90
CA SER A 174 -12.96 -4.34 -0.48
C SER A 174 -11.91 -3.31 -0.02
N THR A 175 -10.65 -3.60 -0.29
CA THR A 175 -9.51 -2.72 -0.06
C THR A 175 -8.37 -3.06 -1.00
N CYS A 176 -7.69 -2.04 -1.53
CA CYS A 176 -6.48 -2.20 -2.33
C CYS A 176 -5.31 -1.57 -1.58
N ILE A 177 -4.25 -2.34 -1.33
CA ILE A 177 -3.05 -1.94 -0.62
C ILE A 177 -1.85 -2.04 -1.54
N GLY A 178 -1.26 -0.90 -1.90
CA GLY A 178 0.06 -0.88 -2.53
C GLY A 178 1.13 -0.83 -1.44
N ILE A 179 1.87 -1.92 -1.29
CA ILE A 179 2.86 -2.05 -0.21
C ILE A 179 4.21 -1.41 -0.52
N GLY A 180 4.48 -1.11 -1.80
CA GLY A 180 5.71 -0.47 -2.25
C GLY A 180 6.77 -1.43 -2.78
N GLY A 181 7.69 -0.87 -3.59
CA GLY A 181 8.75 -1.60 -4.28
C GLY A 181 10.15 -1.42 -3.67
N ASP A 182 10.27 -0.79 -2.50
CA ASP A 182 11.56 -0.64 -1.82
C ASP A 182 11.94 -1.91 -1.05
N PRO A 183 13.24 -2.14 -0.79
CA PRO A 183 13.69 -3.30 -0.01
C PRO A 183 13.21 -3.29 1.45
N LEU A 184 13.01 -2.10 2.02
CA LEU A 184 12.51 -1.90 3.37
C LEU A 184 11.14 -1.22 3.30
N ILE A 185 10.10 -1.99 3.56
CA ILE A 185 8.70 -1.55 3.57
C ILE A 185 8.05 -1.86 4.92
N GLY A 186 7.07 -1.07 5.30
CA GLY A 186 6.39 -1.21 6.59
C GLY A 186 5.39 -2.37 6.62
N THR A 187 4.61 -2.54 5.56
CA THR A 187 3.61 -3.62 5.42
C THR A 187 4.09 -4.62 4.38
N THR A 188 4.18 -5.89 4.75
CA THR A 188 4.55 -6.99 3.86
C THR A 188 3.31 -7.62 3.19
N HIS A 189 3.54 -8.56 2.26
CA HIS A 189 2.44 -9.39 1.72
C HIS A 189 1.75 -10.19 2.85
N ILE A 190 2.50 -10.73 3.79
CA ILE A 190 1.96 -11.51 4.92
C ILE A 190 1.05 -10.65 5.79
N ASP A 191 1.49 -9.43 6.13
CA ASP A 191 0.69 -8.50 6.94
C ASP A 191 -0.63 -8.17 6.24
N ALA A 192 -0.58 -7.81 4.96
CA ALA A 192 -1.78 -7.48 4.20
C ALA A 192 -2.73 -8.69 4.04
N LEU A 193 -2.18 -9.87 3.75
CA LEU A 193 -2.96 -11.11 3.64
C LEU A 193 -3.61 -11.50 4.98
N SER A 194 -2.90 -11.31 6.11
CA SER A 194 -3.46 -11.53 7.43
C SER A 194 -4.67 -10.63 7.71
N LEU A 195 -4.57 -9.36 7.32
CA LEU A 195 -5.68 -8.43 7.43
C LEU A 195 -6.87 -8.86 6.55
N PHE A 196 -6.64 -9.25 5.30
CA PHE A 196 -7.69 -9.74 4.40
C PHE A 196 -8.30 -11.06 4.85
N GLN A 197 -7.51 -11.97 5.44
CA GLN A 197 -8.03 -13.22 5.99
C GLN A 197 -9.09 -12.96 7.06
N ASN A 198 -8.86 -11.96 7.91
CA ASN A 198 -9.73 -11.61 9.03
C ASN A 198 -10.85 -10.62 8.66
N ASP A 199 -10.84 -10.07 7.45
CA ASP A 199 -11.86 -9.13 7.00
C ASP A 199 -13.09 -9.85 6.45
N PRO A 200 -14.28 -9.70 7.07
CA PRO A 200 -15.51 -10.35 6.58
C PRO A 200 -16.03 -9.73 5.26
N GLU A 201 -15.53 -8.57 4.85
CA GLU A 201 -15.90 -7.92 3.60
C GLU A 201 -14.97 -8.30 2.43
N THR A 202 -13.95 -9.13 2.67
CA THR A 202 -13.05 -9.64 1.64
C THR A 202 -13.31 -11.12 1.40
N ASP A 203 -13.71 -11.50 0.20
CA ASP A 203 -13.98 -12.90 -0.18
C ASP A 203 -12.81 -13.58 -0.88
N ALA A 204 -12.01 -12.82 -1.62
CA ALA A 204 -10.84 -13.31 -2.36
C ALA A 204 -9.79 -12.21 -2.51
N VAL A 205 -8.57 -12.58 -2.92
CA VAL A 205 -7.45 -11.64 -3.01
C VAL A 205 -6.67 -11.80 -4.31
N ILE A 206 -6.25 -10.68 -4.91
CA ILE A 206 -5.18 -10.64 -5.92
C ILE A 206 -3.88 -10.20 -5.23
N MET A 207 -2.85 -11.02 -5.35
CA MET A 207 -1.50 -10.75 -4.85
C MET A 207 -0.54 -10.49 -6.02
N ILE A 208 0.14 -9.34 -6.00
CA ILE A 208 1.08 -8.96 -7.06
C ILE A 208 2.46 -8.76 -6.43
N GLY A 209 3.39 -9.60 -6.85
CA GLY A 209 4.79 -9.54 -6.47
C GLY A 209 5.70 -9.25 -7.66
N GLU A 210 6.99 -9.32 -7.41
CA GLU A 210 8.03 -9.07 -8.41
C GLU A 210 9.28 -9.86 -8.10
N ILE A 211 10.23 -9.88 -9.03
CA ILE A 211 11.55 -10.47 -8.82
C ILE A 211 12.31 -9.78 -7.68
N GLY A 212 13.24 -10.50 -7.08
CA GLY A 212 14.12 -10.01 -6.01
C GLY A 212 13.59 -10.31 -4.61
N GLY A 213 14.52 -10.52 -3.68
CA GLY A 213 14.23 -10.92 -2.32
C GLY A 213 13.47 -12.24 -2.21
N SER A 214 12.95 -12.57 -1.03
CA SER A 214 12.24 -13.81 -0.69
C SER A 214 10.81 -13.61 -0.19
N ALA A 215 10.30 -12.38 -0.23
CA ALA A 215 9.04 -12.03 0.41
C ALA A 215 7.82 -12.80 -0.12
N GLU A 216 7.80 -13.15 -1.41
CA GLU A 216 6.71 -13.91 -2.02
C GLU A 216 6.78 -15.39 -1.69
N GLU A 217 8.00 -15.96 -1.55
CA GLU A 217 8.22 -17.32 -1.08
C GLU A 217 7.83 -17.47 0.40
N GLU A 218 8.19 -16.49 1.24
CA GLU A 218 7.77 -16.44 2.64
C GLU A 218 6.24 -16.30 2.76
N ALA A 219 5.64 -15.48 1.90
CA ALA A 219 4.19 -15.37 1.82
C ALA A 219 3.53 -16.68 1.39
N ALA A 220 4.13 -17.44 0.46
CA ALA A 220 3.63 -18.74 0.02
C ALA A 220 3.58 -19.75 1.18
N GLU A 221 4.63 -19.85 1.99
CA GLU A 221 4.64 -20.72 3.17
C GLU A 221 3.59 -20.31 4.21
N TRP A 222 3.42 -19.00 4.42
CA TRP A 222 2.38 -18.49 5.32
C TRP A 222 0.97 -18.77 4.80
N ILE A 223 0.72 -18.55 3.49
CA ILE A 223 -0.57 -18.82 2.83
C ILE A 223 -1.00 -20.25 3.03
N LYS A 224 -0.11 -21.20 2.82
CA LYS A 224 -0.36 -22.64 2.96
C LYS A 224 -0.96 -23.03 4.32
N GLN A 225 -0.55 -22.32 5.35
CA GLN A 225 -0.95 -22.62 6.74
C GLN A 225 -2.14 -21.78 7.22
N HIS A 226 -2.24 -20.52 6.78
CA HIS A 226 -3.09 -19.52 7.43
C HIS A 226 -4.17 -18.93 6.52
N PHE A 227 -3.98 -18.92 5.19
CA PHE A 227 -4.92 -18.26 4.29
C PHE A 227 -5.92 -19.26 3.70
N LYS A 228 -7.23 -18.95 3.81
CA LYS A 228 -8.32 -19.87 3.42
C LYS A 228 -9.19 -19.36 2.27
N LYS A 229 -9.03 -18.09 1.89
CA LYS A 229 -9.82 -17.49 0.81
C LYS A 229 -9.15 -17.73 -0.53
N PRO A 230 -9.90 -17.74 -1.65
CA PRO A 230 -9.33 -17.80 -2.99
C PRO A 230 -8.28 -16.69 -3.22
N ILE A 231 -7.16 -17.07 -3.85
CA ILE A 231 -6.08 -16.14 -4.12
C ILE A 231 -5.50 -16.39 -5.52
N VAL A 232 -5.38 -15.31 -6.28
CA VAL A 232 -4.66 -15.29 -7.56
C VAL A 232 -3.40 -14.46 -7.40
N ALA A 233 -2.27 -14.94 -7.95
CA ALA A 233 -1.03 -14.21 -7.91
C ALA A 233 -0.43 -13.97 -9.30
N PHE A 234 0.25 -12.84 -9.42
CA PHE A 234 1.11 -12.50 -10.55
C PHE A 234 2.48 -12.05 -10.04
N ILE A 235 3.56 -12.51 -10.69
CA ILE A 235 4.94 -12.10 -10.38
C ILE A 235 5.54 -11.39 -11.59
N ALA A 236 5.84 -10.10 -11.41
CA ALA A 236 6.46 -9.28 -12.45
C ALA A 236 7.96 -9.59 -12.62
N GLY A 237 8.48 -9.36 -13.82
CA GLY A 237 9.91 -9.44 -14.11
C GLY A 237 10.42 -10.78 -14.61
N ARG A 238 9.55 -11.68 -15.09
CA ARG A 238 9.95 -13.02 -15.58
C ARG A 238 11.02 -12.97 -16.69
N THR A 239 11.02 -11.94 -17.52
CA THR A 239 12.00 -11.73 -18.61
C THR A 239 13.16 -10.84 -18.20
N ALA A 240 13.27 -10.47 -16.92
CA ALA A 240 14.34 -9.61 -16.46
C ALA A 240 15.70 -10.30 -16.50
N PRO A 241 16.74 -9.66 -17.05
CA PRO A 241 18.08 -10.23 -17.04
C PRO A 241 18.65 -10.24 -15.61
N PRO A 242 19.36 -11.33 -15.22
CA PRO A 242 20.00 -11.42 -13.92
C PRO A 242 20.98 -10.26 -13.65
N GLY A 243 21.05 -9.79 -12.40
CA GLY A 243 21.96 -8.75 -11.95
C GLY A 243 21.57 -7.32 -12.38
N ARG A 244 20.46 -7.14 -13.10
CA ARG A 244 19.95 -5.82 -13.49
C ARG A 244 18.73 -5.43 -12.66
N ARG A 245 18.77 -4.22 -12.08
CA ARG A 245 17.62 -3.65 -11.37
C ARG A 245 16.52 -3.25 -12.35
N MET A 246 15.28 -3.66 -12.09
CA MET A 246 14.12 -3.47 -12.96
C MET A 246 13.09 -2.51 -12.36
N GLY A 247 13.37 -1.22 -12.41
CA GLY A 247 12.48 -0.18 -11.85
C GLY A 247 12.65 -0.03 -10.34
N HIS A 248 11.99 -0.85 -9.55
CA HIS A 248 12.05 -0.82 -8.10
C HIS A 248 13.44 -1.17 -7.54
N ALA A 249 13.81 -0.57 -6.42
CA ALA A 249 15.11 -0.80 -5.80
C ALA A 249 15.29 -2.27 -5.35
N GLY A 250 14.21 -2.94 -4.94
CA GLY A 250 14.18 -4.35 -4.56
C GLY A 250 14.08 -5.34 -5.72
N ALA A 251 13.72 -4.88 -6.92
CA ALA A 251 13.48 -5.73 -8.09
C ALA A 251 14.80 -6.09 -8.83
N ILE A 252 15.60 -6.94 -8.22
CA ILE A 252 16.87 -7.43 -8.77
C ILE A 252 17.09 -8.91 -8.43
N ILE A 253 17.44 -9.72 -9.43
CA ILE A 253 17.86 -11.10 -9.22
C ILE A 253 19.34 -11.10 -8.84
N ALA A 254 19.64 -11.41 -7.58
CA ALA A 254 21.00 -11.43 -7.05
C ALA A 254 21.41 -12.85 -6.65
N GLY A 255 22.62 -13.29 -7.05
CA GLY A 255 23.11 -14.61 -6.70
C GLY A 255 22.25 -15.79 -7.21
N GLY A 256 21.47 -15.58 -8.27
CA GLY A 256 20.59 -16.59 -8.84
C GLY A 256 19.33 -16.89 -8.03
N ARG A 257 18.99 -16.04 -7.04
CA ARG A 257 17.82 -16.19 -6.18
C ARG A 257 16.81 -15.07 -6.43
N GLY A 258 15.53 -15.33 -6.05
CA GLY A 258 14.45 -14.35 -6.20
C GLY A 258 13.99 -14.19 -7.64
N THR A 259 14.07 -15.24 -8.44
CA THR A 259 13.54 -15.26 -9.80
C THR A 259 12.01 -15.34 -9.80
N ALA A 260 11.38 -14.86 -10.86
CA ALA A 260 9.93 -14.99 -10.99
C ALA A 260 9.48 -16.46 -11.00
N ASP A 261 10.23 -17.34 -11.67
CA ASP A 261 9.87 -18.75 -11.78
C ASP A 261 9.93 -19.48 -10.42
N GLU A 262 10.93 -19.19 -9.56
CA GLU A 262 10.99 -19.72 -8.18
C GLU A 262 9.80 -19.26 -7.35
N LYS A 263 9.48 -17.98 -7.38
CA LYS A 263 8.32 -17.40 -6.66
C LYS A 263 6.99 -17.96 -7.15
N MET A 264 6.82 -18.07 -8.47
CA MET A 264 5.63 -18.69 -9.07
C MET A 264 5.48 -20.16 -8.66
N ALA A 265 6.57 -20.92 -8.62
CA ALA A 265 6.58 -22.32 -8.18
C ALA A 265 6.20 -22.44 -6.70
N ALA A 266 6.75 -21.59 -5.82
CA ALA A 266 6.44 -21.59 -4.39
C ALA A 266 4.96 -21.26 -4.14
N LEU A 267 4.42 -20.23 -4.80
CA LEU A 267 3.02 -19.85 -4.69
C LEU A 267 2.08 -20.95 -5.21
N THR A 268 2.43 -21.60 -6.34
CA THR A 268 1.65 -22.72 -6.88
C THR A 268 1.64 -23.90 -5.92
N ALA A 269 2.79 -24.23 -5.31
CA ALA A 269 2.89 -25.29 -4.30
C ALA A 269 2.10 -24.98 -3.01
N ALA A 270 1.83 -23.71 -2.75
CA ALA A 270 0.96 -23.24 -1.66
C ALA A 270 -0.55 -23.24 -2.01
N GLY A 271 -0.92 -23.68 -3.22
CA GLY A 271 -2.32 -23.73 -3.67
C GLY A 271 -2.82 -22.40 -4.27
N VAL A 272 -1.94 -21.45 -4.52
CA VAL A 272 -2.28 -20.18 -5.16
C VAL A 272 -2.42 -20.36 -6.66
N LYS A 273 -3.45 -19.80 -7.27
CA LYS A 273 -3.60 -19.73 -8.73
C LYS A 273 -2.64 -18.66 -9.26
N VAL A 274 -1.56 -19.09 -9.90
CA VAL A 274 -0.58 -18.16 -10.47
C VAL A 274 -0.84 -17.96 -11.97
N VAL A 275 -0.93 -16.70 -12.40
CA VAL A 275 -1.09 -16.33 -13.82
C VAL A 275 0.24 -15.88 -14.42
N LYS A 276 0.41 -16.10 -15.72
CA LYS A 276 1.64 -15.77 -16.46
C LYS A 276 1.59 -14.38 -17.10
N SER A 277 0.40 -13.85 -17.31
CA SER A 277 0.17 -12.52 -17.87
C SER A 277 -0.57 -11.66 -16.84
N PRO A 278 -0.19 -10.40 -16.65
CA PRO A 278 -0.94 -9.49 -15.78
C PRO A 278 -2.36 -9.25 -16.30
N ALA A 279 -2.62 -9.41 -17.59
CA ALA A 279 -3.94 -9.27 -18.19
C ALA A 279 -4.95 -10.35 -17.74
N ASP A 280 -4.46 -11.46 -17.18
CA ASP A 280 -5.30 -12.60 -16.80
C ASP A 280 -5.71 -12.58 -15.32
N MET A 281 -5.24 -11.63 -14.51
CA MET A 281 -5.44 -11.62 -13.05
C MET A 281 -6.92 -11.61 -12.66
N GLY A 282 -7.67 -10.69 -13.24
CA GLY A 282 -9.10 -10.54 -12.94
C GLY A 282 -9.91 -11.75 -13.37
N GLN A 283 -9.69 -12.21 -14.61
CA GLN A 283 -10.42 -13.36 -15.15
C GLN A 283 -10.15 -14.65 -14.36
N ALA A 284 -8.89 -14.91 -14.01
CA ALA A 284 -8.51 -16.08 -13.22
C ALA A 284 -9.15 -16.10 -11.83
N LEU A 285 -9.32 -14.93 -11.20
CA LEU A 285 -9.99 -14.84 -9.91
C LEU A 285 -11.50 -15.08 -10.03
N ILE A 286 -12.13 -14.53 -11.07
CA ILE A 286 -13.55 -14.72 -11.33
C ILE A 286 -13.87 -16.21 -11.54
N GLU A 287 -13.05 -16.92 -12.32
CA GLU A 287 -13.18 -18.36 -12.52
C GLU A 287 -13.09 -19.14 -11.20
N GLN A 288 -12.19 -18.78 -10.28
CA GLN A 288 -12.12 -19.41 -8.96
C GLN A 288 -13.34 -19.13 -8.06
N LEU A 289 -14.02 -18.01 -8.24
CA LEU A 289 -15.19 -17.65 -7.45
C LEU A 289 -16.48 -18.29 -7.97
N GLN A 290 -16.50 -18.73 -9.24
CA GLN A 290 -17.67 -19.33 -9.90
C GLN A 290 -17.65 -20.87 -9.92
N GLY A 291 -16.48 -21.47 -9.68
CA GLY A 291 -16.28 -22.92 -9.63
C GLY A 291 -16.37 -23.47 -8.23
#